data_dd727dc66feacfd4640914be5bf40ee7
#
_entry.id   dd727dc66feacfd4640914be5bf40ee7
#
_cell.length_a   1.000
_cell.length_b   1.000
_cell.length_c   1.000
_cell.angle_alpha   90.00
_cell.angle_beta   90.00
_cell.angle_gamma   90.00
#
_symmetry.space_group_name_H-M   'P 1'
#
loop_
_entity.id
_entity.type
_entity.pdbx_description
1 polymer ?
#
loop_
_entity_poly.entity_id
_entity_poly.type
_entity_poly.pdbx_seq_one_letter_code
_entity_poly.pdbx_strand_id
1 'polypeptide(L)'
;MARMPLMRRNKQRQSLHWQNKGAMKQVLLLVGAGQIGMAIARRMGYGMKNVIADKNIDHAQAICDIMRNAGYDVEPIEMDLASRESIVAAIGKAMSLGELKMMVCAAGVSPSQAPKETILRVDLYGTSVLLEEVGKIIAPGGTGLVVSSQSGHRMPALTPEQDEQLACTPAEQLLSLEMLQPDNIRDTLHAYQMAKRCNVKRVMAEAVKWGERGARINSVSPGIIVTPLAIDEFNGPRGDFYKNMFAKCPAGRPGTADEVANVAELLLGEKGAFITGSDFLMDGGATASYFYGPLNPNK
;
A
#
# COMPACT_ATOMS: atom_id res chain seq x y z
N MET A 1 19.48 -47.57 43.13
CA MET A 1 18.74 -46.89 42.05
C MET A 1 18.79 -45.41 42.33
N ALA A 2 19.71 -44.66 41.67
CA ALA A 2 19.92 -43.23 41.83
C ALA A 2 19.23 -42.51 40.67
N ARG A 3 18.33 -41.58 40.98
CA ARG A 3 17.66 -40.72 39.99
C ARG A 3 18.61 -39.58 39.58
N MET A 4 18.97 -39.51 38.29
CA MET A 4 19.65 -38.37 37.68
C MET A 4 18.72 -37.15 37.59
N PRO A 5 19.21 -35.94 37.87
CA PRO A 5 18.43 -34.72 37.67
C PRO A 5 18.39 -34.30 36.20
N LEU A 6 17.21 -33.92 35.73
CA LEU A 6 16.96 -33.34 34.43
C LEU A 6 17.65 -31.95 34.31
N MET A 7 18.73 -31.90 33.52
CA MET A 7 19.35 -30.65 33.10
C MET A 7 18.36 -29.87 32.19
N ARG A 8 17.91 -28.74 32.67
CA ARG A 8 17.22 -27.71 31.87
C ARG A 8 18.21 -27.15 30.83
N ARG A 9 18.07 -27.54 29.58
CA ARG A 9 18.78 -26.91 28.45
C ARG A 9 18.15 -25.55 28.20
N ASN A 10 18.81 -24.49 28.65
CA ASN A 10 18.57 -23.11 28.23
C ASN A 10 19.03 -23.00 26.76
N LYS A 11 18.10 -23.15 25.81
CA LYS A 11 18.39 -22.86 24.39
C LYS A 11 18.30 -21.36 24.19
N GLN A 12 19.41 -20.65 24.39
CA GLN A 12 19.61 -19.36 23.72
C GLN A 12 19.55 -19.62 22.21
N ARG A 13 18.45 -19.18 21.57
CA ARG A 13 18.36 -19.13 20.11
C ARG A 13 19.34 -18.07 19.63
N GLN A 14 20.51 -18.46 19.19
CA GLN A 14 21.39 -17.63 18.39
C GLN A 14 20.67 -17.38 17.05
N SER A 15 20.25 -16.15 16.81
CA SER A 15 19.79 -15.70 15.50
C SER A 15 20.98 -15.80 14.53
N LEU A 16 20.82 -16.58 13.48
CA LEU A 16 21.76 -16.62 12.35
C LEU A 16 21.73 -15.28 11.65
N HIS A 17 22.57 -14.34 12.08
CA HIS A 17 22.76 -13.06 11.41
C HIS A 17 23.87 -13.26 10.36
N TRP A 18 23.47 -13.34 9.10
CA TRP A 18 24.39 -13.15 7.98
C TRP A 18 24.72 -11.65 7.91
N GLN A 19 25.78 -11.23 8.60
CA GLN A 19 26.27 -9.86 8.55
C GLN A 19 27.20 -9.71 7.36
N ASN A 20 26.75 -8.99 6.33
CA ASN A 20 27.65 -8.33 5.38
C ASN A 20 28.34 -7.17 6.12
N LYS A 21 29.55 -7.40 6.61
CA LYS A 21 30.34 -6.38 7.33
C LYS A 21 30.77 -5.31 6.34
N GLY A 22 30.13 -4.13 6.37
CA GLY A 22 30.63 -2.92 5.72
C GLY A 22 29.68 -2.18 4.78
N ALA A 23 28.60 -2.78 4.27
CA ALA A 23 27.59 -2.06 3.48
C ALA A 23 26.47 -1.54 4.38
N MET A 24 26.02 -0.30 4.14
CA MET A 24 24.83 0.25 4.79
C MET A 24 23.64 -0.65 4.46
N LYS A 25 22.86 -1.05 5.48
CA LYS A 25 21.67 -1.89 5.25
C LYS A 25 20.67 -1.16 4.37
N GLN A 26 20.11 -1.85 3.39
CA GLN A 26 18.98 -1.34 2.64
C GLN A 26 17.69 -1.54 3.43
N VAL A 27 16.84 -0.53 3.44
CA VAL A 27 15.56 -0.52 4.16
C VAL A 27 14.39 -0.60 3.18
N LEU A 28 13.45 -1.49 3.48
CA LEU A 28 12.11 -1.47 2.93
C LEU A 28 11.17 -0.91 4.01
N LEU A 29 10.47 0.18 3.70
CA LEU A 29 9.39 0.73 4.52
C LEU A 29 8.05 0.25 3.95
N LEU A 30 7.37 -0.63 4.67
CA LEU A 30 5.99 -1.00 4.40
C LEU A 30 5.07 -0.16 5.28
N VAL A 31 4.13 0.54 4.67
CA VAL A 31 3.06 1.29 5.35
C VAL A 31 1.74 0.55 5.14
N GLY A 32 1.15 0.08 6.24
CA GLY A 32 -0.04 -0.77 6.25
C GLY A 32 0.27 -2.25 6.45
N ALA A 33 0.06 -2.74 7.68
CA ALA A 33 0.33 -4.11 8.11
C ALA A 33 -0.82 -5.09 7.71
N GLY A 34 -1.31 -4.99 6.47
CA GLY A 34 -2.32 -5.88 5.91
C GLY A 34 -1.73 -7.02 5.09
N GLN A 35 -2.61 -7.94 4.63
CA GLN A 35 -2.21 -9.13 3.86
C GLN A 35 -1.52 -8.77 2.53
N ILE A 36 -1.99 -7.74 1.81
CA ILE A 36 -1.38 -7.29 0.57
C ILE A 36 0.03 -6.76 0.85
N GLY A 37 0.17 -5.87 1.86
CA GLY A 37 1.46 -5.33 2.26
C GLY A 37 2.44 -6.41 2.68
N MET A 38 2.01 -7.36 3.50
CA MET A 38 2.83 -8.50 3.93
C MET A 38 3.29 -9.36 2.75
N ALA A 39 2.40 -9.68 1.79
CA ALA A 39 2.76 -10.47 0.62
C ALA A 39 3.84 -9.77 -0.22
N ILE A 40 3.72 -8.45 -0.41
CA ILE A 40 4.72 -7.64 -1.13
C ILE A 40 6.04 -7.61 -0.34
N ALA A 41 6.00 -7.31 0.97
CA ALA A 41 7.21 -7.21 1.79
C ALA A 41 7.96 -8.56 1.87
N ARG A 42 7.26 -9.67 1.96
CA ARG A 42 7.89 -11.01 1.92
C ARG A 42 8.58 -11.29 0.60
N ARG A 43 8.04 -10.80 -0.51
CA ARG A 43 8.61 -11.02 -1.85
C ARG A 43 9.81 -10.12 -2.11
N MET A 44 9.73 -8.85 -1.69
CA MET A 44 10.71 -7.81 -2.04
C MET A 44 11.72 -7.52 -0.93
N GLY A 45 11.34 -7.73 0.33
CA GLY A 45 12.16 -7.37 1.49
C GLY A 45 13.21 -8.41 1.90
N TYR A 46 13.40 -9.44 1.11
CA TYR A 46 14.42 -10.45 1.34
C TYR A 46 15.83 -9.81 1.33
N GLY A 47 16.60 -10.07 2.37
CA GLY A 47 17.94 -9.50 2.52
C GLY A 47 17.99 -8.02 2.96
N MET A 48 16.83 -7.37 3.12
CA MET A 48 16.71 -5.99 3.58
C MET A 48 16.30 -5.91 5.05
N LYS A 49 16.49 -4.75 5.67
CA LYS A 49 15.80 -4.36 6.90
C LYS A 49 14.38 -3.94 6.54
N ASN A 50 13.39 -4.69 7.01
CA ASN A 50 11.98 -4.37 6.76
C ASN A 50 11.43 -3.60 7.95
N VAL A 51 10.92 -2.40 7.73
CA VAL A 51 10.21 -1.58 8.71
C VAL A 51 8.73 -1.65 8.39
N ILE A 52 7.95 -2.22 9.29
CA ILE A 52 6.51 -2.43 9.12
C ILE A 52 5.79 -1.36 9.92
N ALA A 53 5.18 -0.41 9.22
CA ALA A 53 4.49 0.73 9.81
C ALA A 53 2.97 0.54 9.74
N ASP A 54 2.29 0.73 10.86
CA ASP A 54 0.82 0.72 10.95
C ASP A 54 0.36 1.69 12.04
N LYS A 55 -0.86 2.21 11.93
CA LYS A 55 -1.46 3.03 12.99
C LYS A 55 -1.67 2.22 14.27
N ASN A 56 -1.96 0.93 14.13
CA ASN A 56 -2.05 0.00 15.24
C ASN A 56 -0.72 -0.77 15.33
N ILE A 57 0.09 -0.46 16.35
CA ILE A 57 1.38 -1.09 16.57
C ILE A 57 1.27 -2.61 16.77
N ASP A 58 0.17 -3.12 17.33
CA ASP A 58 -0.03 -4.55 17.53
C ASP A 58 -0.22 -5.28 16.19
N HIS A 59 -0.87 -4.63 15.19
CA HIS A 59 -0.94 -5.17 13.83
C HIS A 59 0.45 -5.23 13.18
N ALA A 60 1.24 -4.16 13.30
CA ALA A 60 2.61 -4.15 12.81
C ALA A 60 3.45 -5.24 13.47
N GLN A 61 3.31 -5.41 14.80
CA GLN A 61 4.01 -6.44 15.56
C GLN A 61 3.62 -7.86 15.11
N ALA A 62 2.32 -8.11 14.89
CA ALA A 62 1.83 -9.42 14.43
C ALA A 62 2.44 -9.82 13.06
N ILE A 63 2.48 -8.87 12.12
CA ILE A 63 3.14 -9.10 10.81
C ILE A 63 4.65 -9.30 10.99
N CYS A 64 5.30 -8.51 11.85
CA CYS A 64 6.72 -8.70 12.16
C CYS A 64 7.00 -10.09 12.73
N ASP A 65 6.15 -10.64 13.59
CA ASP A 65 6.35 -11.95 14.18
C ASP A 65 6.23 -13.08 13.12
N ILE A 66 5.25 -12.97 12.22
CA ILE A 66 5.10 -13.88 11.08
C ILE A 66 6.36 -13.83 10.20
N MET A 67 6.82 -12.64 9.81
CA MET A 67 7.97 -12.47 8.94
C MET A 67 9.29 -12.88 9.63
N ARG A 68 9.47 -12.55 10.90
CA ARG A 68 10.65 -12.94 11.69
C ARG A 68 10.76 -14.46 11.80
N ASN A 69 9.63 -15.15 12.01
CA ASN A 69 9.60 -16.62 12.04
C ASN A 69 9.92 -17.24 10.67
N ALA A 70 9.77 -16.49 9.59
CA ALA A 70 10.18 -16.87 8.24
C ALA A 70 11.61 -16.41 7.88
N GLY A 71 12.37 -15.83 8.83
CA GLY A 71 13.78 -15.48 8.65
C GLY A 71 14.05 -14.05 8.19
N TYR A 72 13.05 -13.17 8.13
CA TYR A 72 13.22 -11.76 7.75
C TYR A 72 13.75 -10.92 8.92
N ASP A 73 14.58 -9.92 8.60
CA ASP A 73 14.98 -8.85 9.54
C ASP A 73 13.89 -7.77 9.52
N VAL A 74 13.06 -7.73 10.57
CA VAL A 74 11.85 -6.89 10.62
C VAL A 74 11.76 -6.11 11.93
N GLU A 75 11.19 -4.90 11.85
CA GLU A 75 10.93 -4.03 13.00
C GLU A 75 9.58 -3.33 12.83
N PRO A 76 8.70 -3.36 13.84
CA PRO A 76 7.43 -2.65 13.80
C PRO A 76 7.62 -1.19 14.17
N ILE A 77 6.77 -0.31 13.63
CA ILE A 77 6.69 1.10 14.00
C ILE A 77 5.24 1.58 13.95
N GLU A 78 4.88 2.45 14.89
CA GLU A 78 3.59 3.14 14.84
C GLU A 78 3.66 4.29 13.82
N MET A 79 2.63 4.42 12.95
CA MET A 79 2.53 5.47 11.95
C MET A 79 1.07 5.76 11.60
N ASP A 80 0.59 6.95 11.93
CA ASP A 80 -0.71 7.44 11.48
C ASP A 80 -0.58 8.25 10.19
N LEU A 81 -1.11 7.73 9.09
CA LEU A 81 -1.15 8.44 7.80
C LEU A 81 -1.96 9.74 7.84
N ALA A 82 -2.85 9.90 8.81
CA ALA A 82 -3.58 11.16 8.98
C ALA A 82 -2.73 12.31 9.55
N SER A 83 -1.49 12.04 10.00
CA SER A 83 -0.57 13.01 10.61
C SER A 83 0.77 13.06 9.88
N ARG A 84 1.13 14.24 9.36
CA ARG A 84 2.46 14.48 8.76
C ARG A 84 3.59 14.25 9.77
N GLU A 85 3.40 14.67 11.01
CA GLU A 85 4.39 14.50 12.08
C GLU A 85 4.68 13.01 12.31
N SER A 86 3.64 12.18 12.35
CA SER A 86 3.76 10.72 12.49
C SER A 86 4.47 10.11 11.29
N ILE A 87 4.14 10.53 10.07
CA ILE A 87 4.79 10.08 8.83
C ILE A 87 6.28 10.43 8.86
N VAL A 88 6.64 11.68 9.16
CA VAL A 88 8.04 12.12 9.20
C VAL A 88 8.83 11.39 10.29
N ALA A 89 8.26 11.19 11.47
CA ALA A 89 8.88 10.44 12.56
C ALA A 89 9.16 8.98 12.15
N ALA A 90 8.19 8.32 11.51
CA ALA A 90 8.34 6.95 11.03
C ALA A 90 9.41 6.82 9.94
N ILE A 91 9.44 7.75 8.97
CA ILE A 91 10.50 7.82 7.95
C ILE A 91 11.87 8.02 8.61
N GLY A 92 11.99 8.95 9.56
CA GLY A 92 13.23 9.20 10.31
C GLY A 92 13.73 7.95 11.05
N LYS A 93 12.81 7.19 11.66
CA LYS A 93 13.14 5.91 12.30
C LYS A 93 13.62 4.88 11.27
N ALA A 94 12.94 4.75 10.13
CA ALA A 94 13.36 3.84 9.07
C ALA A 94 14.78 4.19 8.56
N MET A 95 15.07 5.48 8.34
CA MET A 95 16.39 5.95 7.92
C MET A 95 17.48 5.71 8.97
N SER A 96 17.16 5.71 10.26
CA SER A 96 18.12 5.38 11.32
C SER A 96 18.59 3.92 11.29
N LEU A 97 17.87 3.05 10.57
CA LEU A 97 18.15 1.63 10.43
C LEU A 97 18.92 1.27 9.15
N GLY A 98 19.04 2.23 8.22
CA GLY A 98 19.76 2.06 6.96
C GLY A 98 19.32 3.02 5.87
N GLU A 99 19.72 2.75 4.64
CA GLU A 99 19.36 3.52 3.47
C GLU A 99 17.95 3.13 2.98
N LEU A 100 17.02 4.08 2.90
CA LEU A 100 15.65 3.81 2.42
C LEU A 100 15.68 3.52 0.90
N LYS A 101 15.61 2.26 0.56
CA LYS A 101 15.71 1.76 -0.82
C LYS A 101 14.37 1.42 -1.42
N MET A 102 13.40 1.06 -0.60
CA MET A 102 12.08 0.66 -1.08
C MET A 102 10.97 1.18 -0.16
N MET A 103 9.90 1.71 -0.74
CA MET A 103 8.69 2.10 -0.02
C MET A 103 7.47 1.42 -0.64
N VAL A 104 6.62 0.84 0.21
CA VAL A 104 5.33 0.27 -0.19
C VAL A 104 4.24 0.89 0.68
N CYS A 105 3.31 1.61 0.07
CA CYS A 105 2.11 2.11 0.72
C CYS A 105 0.93 1.19 0.40
N ALA A 106 0.58 0.33 1.34
CA ALA A 106 -0.56 -0.58 1.27
C ALA A 106 -1.62 -0.28 2.34
N ALA A 107 -1.46 0.84 3.06
CA ALA A 107 -2.43 1.33 4.02
C ALA A 107 -3.60 2.03 3.33
N GLY A 108 -4.75 2.00 3.99
CA GLY A 108 -5.96 2.69 3.58
C GLY A 108 -7.16 2.19 4.36
N VAL A 109 -8.26 2.92 4.25
CA VAL A 109 -9.55 2.57 4.85
C VAL A 109 -10.62 2.41 3.78
N SER A 110 -11.49 1.42 3.93
CA SER A 110 -12.55 1.16 2.95
C SER A 110 -13.79 2.02 3.20
N PRO A 111 -14.68 2.18 2.18
CA PRO A 111 -15.94 2.90 2.33
C PRO A 111 -16.88 2.32 3.40
N SER A 112 -16.71 1.05 3.77
CA SER A 112 -17.48 0.39 4.83
C SER A 112 -16.91 0.59 6.23
N GLN A 113 -15.66 1.07 6.34
CA GLN A 113 -14.95 1.16 7.62
C GLN A 113 -14.88 2.58 8.19
N ALA A 114 -14.99 3.62 7.35
CA ALA A 114 -14.70 4.98 7.78
C ALA A 114 -15.63 6.02 7.13
N PRO A 115 -15.88 7.17 7.79
CA PRO A 115 -16.58 8.31 7.21
C PRO A 115 -15.74 9.00 6.14
N LYS A 116 -16.39 9.84 5.31
CA LYS A 116 -15.80 10.55 4.17
C LYS A 116 -14.51 11.29 4.54
N GLU A 117 -14.53 12.00 5.64
CA GLU A 117 -13.45 12.84 6.13
C GLU A 117 -12.20 12.00 6.48
N THR A 118 -12.41 10.84 7.11
CA THR A 118 -11.33 9.91 7.45
C THR A 118 -10.73 9.30 6.18
N ILE A 119 -11.56 8.90 5.21
CA ILE A 119 -11.09 8.36 3.93
C ILE A 119 -10.22 9.39 3.20
N LEU A 120 -10.69 10.62 3.07
CA LEU A 120 -9.92 11.69 2.44
C LEU A 120 -8.63 12.02 3.21
N ARG A 121 -8.69 12.02 4.55
CA ARG A 121 -7.54 12.32 5.38
C ARG A 121 -6.47 11.23 5.34
N VAL A 122 -6.85 9.96 5.38
CA VAL A 122 -5.93 8.83 5.39
C VAL A 122 -5.47 8.48 3.97
N ASP A 123 -6.43 8.17 3.07
CA ASP A 123 -6.13 7.58 1.78
C ASP A 123 -5.64 8.62 0.76
N LEU A 124 -6.13 9.86 0.81
CA LEU A 124 -5.76 10.90 -0.13
C LEU A 124 -4.61 11.76 0.41
N TYR A 125 -4.85 12.50 1.51
CA TYR A 125 -3.86 13.40 2.09
C TYR A 125 -2.64 12.63 2.61
N GLY A 126 -2.86 11.60 3.44
CA GLY A 126 -1.76 10.84 4.06
C GLY A 126 -0.84 10.18 3.03
N THR A 127 -1.43 9.57 1.99
CA THR A 127 -0.63 9.00 0.90
C THR A 127 0.15 10.09 0.17
N SER A 128 -0.45 11.26 -0.06
CA SER A 128 0.24 12.38 -0.72
C SER A 128 1.42 12.90 0.10
N VAL A 129 1.25 13.06 1.42
CA VAL A 129 2.34 13.42 2.34
C VAL A 129 3.46 12.39 2.31
N LEU A 130 3.10 11.10 2.39
CA LEU A 130 4.10 10.02 2.35
C LEU A 130 4.95 10.08 1.08
N LEU A 131 4.32 10.30 -0.09
CA LEU A 131 5.01 10.40 -1.37
C LEU A 131 5.96 11.60 -1.42
N GLU A 132 5.51 12.77 -0.93
CA GLU A 132 6.34 13.98 -0.85
C GLU A 132 7.55 13.78 0.07
N GLU A 133 7.34 13.23 1.28
CA GLU A 133 8.41 13.09 2.27
C GLU A 133 9.43 12.00 1.87
N VAL A 134 8.96 10.85 1.38
CA VAL A 134 9.85 9.79 0.89
C VAL A 134 10.60 10.24 -0.36
N GLY A 135 9.93 10.97 -1.28
CA GLY A 135 10.55 11.49 -2.49
C GLY A 135 11.78 12.38 -2.22
N LYS A 136 11.82 13.06 -1.08
CA LYS A 136 12.98 13.89 -0.68
C LYS A 136 14.22 13.08 -0.29
N ILE A 137 14.04 11.82 0.14
CA ILE A 137 15.10 11.06 0.83
C ILE A 137 15.35 9.66 0.26
N ILE A 138 14.48 9.18 -0.63
CA ILE A 138 14.67 7.85 -1.25
C ILE A 138 16.06 7.75 -1.89
N ALA A 139 16.72 6.61 -1.69
CA ALA A 139 18.06 6.38 -2.22
C ALA A 139 18.09 6.32 -3.75
N PRO A 140 19.19 6.69 -4.39
CA PRO A 140 19.38 6.47 -5.83
C PRO A 140 19.17 5.02 -6.22
N GLY A 141 18.44 4.79 -7.32
CA GLY A 141 17.97 3.45 -7.73
C GLY A 141 16.92 2.85 -6.79
N GLY A 142 16.35 3.65 -5.89
CA GLY A 142 15.24 3.23 -5.03
C GLY A 142 13.93 3.11 -5.78
N THR A 143 12.95 2.42 -5.16
CA THR A 143 11.65 2.16 -5.78
C THR A 143 10.51 2.35 -4.80
N GLY A 144 9.38 2.84 -5.30
CA GLY A 144 8.13 3.00 -4.54
C GLY A 144 6.95 2.34 -5.22
N LEU A 145 6.00 1.88 -4.42
CA LEU A 145 4.72 1.35 -4.87
C LEU A 145 3.59 1.85 -3.98
N VAL A 146 2.52 2.33 -4.60
CA VAL A 146 1.26 2.67 -3.92
C VAL A 146 0.18 1.66 -4.33
N VAL A 147 -0.46 1.04 -3.36
CA VAL A 147 -1.65 0.23 -3.58
C VAL A 147 -2.87 1.14 -3.63
N SER A 148 -3.31 1.43 -4.85
CA SER A 148 -4.53 2.19 -5.13
C SER A 148 -5.77 1.26 -5.18
N SER A 149 -6.65 1.41 -6.15
CA SER A 149 -7.84 0.56 -6.32
C SER A 149 -8.47 0.73 -7.71
N GLN A 150 -9.08 -0.33 -8.22
CA GLN A 150 -10.00 -0.28 -9.36
C GLN A 150 -11.08 0.82 -9.21
N SER A 151 -11.43 1.18 -7.97
CA SER A 151 -12.47 2.19 -7.68
C SER A 151 -12.11 3.57 -8.23
N GLY A 152 -10.83 3.94 -8.26
CA GLY A 152 -10.35 5.17 -8.88
C GLY A 152 -10.51 5.22 -10.40
N HIS A 153 -10.67 4.07 -11.05
CA HIS A 153 -10.93 3.96 -12.49
C HIS A 153 -12.42 3.95 -12.85
N ARG A 154 -13.31 3.61 -11.90
CA ARG A 154 -14.76 3.46 -12.13
C ARG A 154 -15.59 4.63 -11.62
N MET A 155 -15.00 5.79 -11.49
CA MET A 155 -15.70 7.03 -11.18
C MET A 155 -15.97 7.82 -12.48
N PRO A 156 -16.90 8.81 -12.48
CA PRO A 156 -17.04 9.75 -13.58
C PRO A 156 -15.70 10.42 -13.91
N ALA A 157 -15.45 10.70 -15.17
CA ALA A 157 -14.23 11.36 -15.59
C ALA A 157 -14.13 12.76 -14.94
N LEU A 158 -12.97 13.07 -14.41
CA LEU A 158 -12.63 14.42 -13.98
C LEU A 158 -12.15 15.24 -15.18
N THR A 159 -12.22 16.56 -15.09
CA THR A 159 -11.59 17.40 -16.09
C THR A 159 -10.07 17.30 -16.00
N PRO A 160 -9.33 17.64 -17.08
CA PRO A 160 -7.86 17.70 -17.02
C PRO A 160 -7.34 18.57 -15.87
N GLU A 161 -8.01 19.71 -15.61
CA GLU A 161 -7.66 20.66 -14.56
C GLU A 161 -7.87 20.06 -13.16
N GLN A 162 -8.95 19.29 -12.97
CA GLN A 162 -9.21 18.57 -11.70
C GLN A 162 -8.18 17.47 -11.47
N ASP A 163 -7.83 16.70 -12.51
CA ASP A 163 -6.77 15.69 -12.43
C ASP A 163 -5.41 16.34 -12.09
N GLU A 164 -5.09 17.49 -12.70
CA GLU A 164 -3.86 18.26 -12.40
C GLU A 164 -3.86 18.79 -10.96
N GLN A 165 -4.99 19.31 -10.48
CA GLN A 165 -5.11 19.74 -9.09
C GLN A 165 -4.84 18.57 -8.10
N LEU A 166 -5.41 17.39 -8.35
CA LEU A 166 -5.13 16.21 -7.53
C LEU A 166 -3.65 15.81 -7.60
N ALA A 167 -3.03 15.90 -8.77
CA ALA A 167 -1.66 15.51 -9.01
C ALA A 167 -0.63 16.45 -8.37
N CYS A 168 -0.85 17.77 -8.47
CA CYS A 168 0.20 18.77 -8.27
C CYS A 168 -0.01 19.67 -7.04
N THR A 169 -1.23 19.79 -6.51
CA THR A 169 -1.46 20.63 -5.32
C THR A 169 -0.65 20.12 -4.14
N PRO A 170 0.11 20.97 -3.41
CA PRO A 170 0.83 20.57 -2.22
C PRO A 170 -0.07 19.83 -1.23
N ALA A 171 0.44 18.77 -0.57
CA ALA A 171 -0.39 17.89 0.26
C ALA A 171 -1.19 18.67 1.32
N GLU A 172 -0.59 19.71 1.94
CA GLU A 172 -1.28 20.52 2.96
C GLU A 172 -2.47 21.33 2.44
N GLN A 173 -2.52 21.55 1.12
CA GLN A 173 -3.60 22.31 0.48
C GLN A 173 -4.62 21.40 -0.21
N LEU A 174 -4.34 20.10 -0.35
CA LEU A 174 -5.21 19.17 -1.09
C LEU A 174 -6.64 19.15 -0.57
N LEU A 175 -6.81 19.03 0.75
CA LEU A 175 -8.14 18.95 1.36
C LEU A 175 -8.92 20.28 1.29
N SER A 176 -8.29 21.39 0.88
CA SER A 176 -8.98 22.67 0.61
C SER A 176 -9.52 22.78 -0.80
N LEU A 177 -9.22 21.86 -1.70
CA LEU A 177 -9.76 21.84 -3.06
C LEU A 177 -11.28 21.76 -3.02
N GLU A 178 -11.95 22.55 -3.86
CA GLU A 178 -13.42 22.62 -3.89
C GLU A 178 -14.06 21.26 -4.16
N MET A 179 -13.49 20.47 -5.08
CA MET A 179 -14.00 19.13 -5.41
C MET A 179 -13.93 18.15 -4.24
N LEU A 180 -13.15 18.42 -3.19
CA LEU A 180 -12.99 17.58 -2.01
C LEU A 180 -13.76 18.11 -0.79
N GLN A 181 -14.50 19.24 -0.93
CA GLN A 181 -15.32 19.75 0.16
C GLN A 181 -16.50 18.81 0.46
N PRO A 182 -16.99 18.76 1.70
CA PRO A 182 -18.04 17.82 2.13
C PRO A 182 -19.29 17.83 1.24
N ASP A 183 -19.70 19.00 0.74
CA ASP A 183 -20.88 19.18 -0.11
C ASP A 183 -20.69 18.59 -1.52
N ASN A 184 -19.45 18.49 -1.99
CA ASN A 184 -19.08 17.93 -3.29
C ASN A 184 -18.76 16.44 -3.24
N ILE A 185 -18.63 15.86 -2.04
CA ILE A 185 -18.42 14.43 -1.81
C ILE A 185 -19.76 13.77 -1.41
N ARG A 186 -20.34 13.01 -2.33
CA ARG A 186 -21.69 12.42 -2.17
C ARG A 186 -21.78 11.44 -0.99
N ASP A 187 -20.84 10.48 -0.93
CA ASP A 187 -20.85 9.39 0.02
C ASP A 187 -19.44 8.83 0.24
N THR A 188 -19.30 7.82 1.09
CA THR A 188 -18.00 7.20 1.41
C THR A 188 -17.37 6.51 0.20
N LEU A 189 -18.17 5.97 -0.73
CA LEU A 189 -17.64 5.38 -1.97
C LEU A 189 -17.03 6.46 -2.87
N HIS A 190 -17.71 7.61 -3.02
CA HIS A 190 -17.18 8.72 -3.80
C HIS A 190 -15.88 9.28 -3.18
N ALA A 191 -15.83 9.45 -1.85
CA ALA A 191 -14.59 9.84 -1.15
C ALA A 191 -13.44 8.87 -1.46
N TYR A 192 -13.72 7.58 -1.41
CA TYR A 192 -12.73 6.52 -1.71
C TYR A 192 -12.30 6.54 -3.17
N GLN A 193 -13.23 6.71 -4.11
CA GLN A 193 -12.93 6.84 -5.55
C GLN A 193 -12.02 8.04 -5.80
N MET A 194 -12.34 9.20 -5.23
CA MET A 194 -11.52 10.42 -5.32
C MET A 194 -10.12 10.21 -4.73
N ALA A 195 -10.02 9.58 -3.56
CA ALA A 195 -8.73 9.27 -2.94
C ALA A 195 -7.88 8.33 -3.81
N LYS A 196 -8.47 7.27 -4.34
CA LYS A 196 -7.74 6.31 -5.20
C LYS A 196 -7.39 6.90 -6.56
N ARG A 197 -8.23 7.77 -7.13
CA ARG A 197 -7.88 8.56 -8.33
C ARG A 197 -6.71 9.50 -8.05
N CYS A 198 -6.74 10.23 -6.93
CA CYS A 198 -5.67 11.09 -6.50
C CYS A 198 -4.34 10.33 -6.38
N ASN A 199 -4.34 9.15 -5.74
CA ASN A 199 -3.14 8.34 -5.59
C ASN A 199 -2.46 8.03 -6.94
N VAL A 200 -3.24 7.64 -7.95
CA VAL A 200 -2.72 7.38 -9.31
C VAL A 200 -2.13 8.66 -9.92
N LYS A 201 -2.81 9.79 -9.79
CA LYS A 201 -2.35 11.06 -10.34
C LYS A 201 -1.12 11.60 -9.61
N ARG A 202 -1.09 11.50 -8.28
CA ARG A 202 0.10 11.85 -7.47
C ARG A 202 1.32 11.01 -7.85
N VAL A 203 1.16 9.70 -8.02
CA VAL A 203 2.25 8.82 -8.46
C VAL A 203 2.83 9.27 -9.80
N MET A 204 2.00 9.69 -10.76
CA MET A 204 2.48 10.22 -12.04
C MET A 204 3.32 11.50 -11.84
N ALA A 205 2.83 12.46 -11.05
CA ALA A 205 3.54 13.72 -10.80
C ALA A 205 4.82 13.52 -9.97
N GLU A 206 4.74 12.71 -8.91
CA GLU A 206 5.89 12.42 -8.05
C GLU A 206 6.98 11.60 -8.75
N ALA A 207 6.63 10.79 -9.77
CA ALA A 207 7.62 10.04 -10.54
C ALA A 207 8.67 10.96 -11.21
N VAL A 208 8.31 12.19 -11.56
CA VAL A 208 9.26 13.19 -12.09
C VAL A 208 10.29 13.57 -11.03
N LYS A 209 9.84 13.93 -9.82
CA LYS A 209 10.71 14.31 -8.70
C LYS A 209 11.56 13.14 -8.19
N TRP A 210 10.96 11.94 -8.11
CA TRP A 210 11.69 10.71 -7.76
C TRP A 210 12.78 10.40 -8.79
N GLY A 211 12.48 10.66 -10.09
CA GLY A 211 13.42 10.50 -11.19
C GLY A 211 14.65 11.39 -11.08
N GLU A 212 14.52 12.62 -10.54
CA GLU A 212 15.66 13.52 -10.27
C GLU A 212 16.66 12.91 -9.27
N ARG A 213 16.19 12.00 -8.42
CA ARG A 213 17.02 11.22 -7.49
C ARG A 213 17.50 9.88 -8.07
N GLY A 214 17.16 9.57 -9.30
CA GLY A 214 17.42 8.26 -9.91
C GLY A 214 16.55 7.14 -9.33
N ALA A 215 15.39 7.47 -8.74
CA ALA A 215 14.43 6.54 -8.17
C ALA A 215 13.17 6.43 -9.03
N ARG A 216 12.36 5.40 -8.81
CA ARG A 216 11.11 5.14 -9.54
C ARG A 216 9.95 4.96 -8.58
N ILE A 217 8.74 5.37 -8.99
CA ILE A 217 7.52 5.12 -8.25
C ILE A 217 6.38 4.76 -9.20
N ASN A 218 5.57 3.78 -8.79
CA ASN A 218 4.41 3.33 -9.54
C ASN A 218 3.22 3.07 -8.60
N SER A 219 2.06 2.83 -9.16
CA SER A 219 0.90 2.32 -8.43
C SER A 219 0.40 1.02 -9.03
N VAL A 220 -0.29 0.26 -8.20
CA VAL A 220 -1.12 -0.87 -8.61
C VAL A 220 -2.54 -0.60 -8.14
N SER A 221 -3.51 -0.84 -9.03
CA SER A 221 -4.94 -0.66 -8.76
C SER A 221 -5.63 -2.03 -8.75
N PRO A 222 -5.62 -2.74 -7.61
CA PRO A 222 -6.25 -4.04 -7.50
C PRO A 222 -7.78 -3.94 -7.58
N GLY A 223 -8.38 -5.02 -8.05
CA GLY A 223 -9.79 -5.32 -7.83
C GLY A 223 -10.05 -5.79 -6.41
N ILE A 224 -11.03 -6.66 -6.25
CA ILE A 224 -11.31 -7.28 -4.95
C ILE A 224 -10.29 -8.37 -4.69
N ILE A 225 -9.54 -8.23 -3.60
CA ILE A 225 -8.50 -9.14 -3.15
C ILE A 225 -8.98 -9.84 -1.88
N VAL A 226 -8.84 -11.16 -1.82
CA VAL A 226 -9.18 -11.94 -0.61
C VAL A 226 -8.24 -11.54 0.53
N THR A 227 -8.83 -10.94 1.54
CA THR A 227 -8.22 -10.52 2.81
C THR A 227 -9.19 -10.84 3.94
N PRO A 228 -8.79 -10.86 5.21
CA PRO A 228 -9.74 -11.03 6.32
C PRO A 228 -10.93 -10.06 6.23
N LEU A 229 -10.69 -8.78 5.94
CA LEU A 229 -11.75 -7.79 5.72
C LEU A 229 -12.69 -8.18 4.56
N ALA A 230 -12.13 -8.60 3.44
CA ALA A 230 -12.94 -9.00 2.29
C ALA A 230 -13.79 -10.25 2.59
N ILE A 231 -13.26 -11.20 3.37
CA ILE A 231 -14.01 -12.39 3.81
C ILE A 231 -15.21 -11.98 4.68
N ASP A 232 -15.02 -11.02 5.60
CA ASP A 232 -16.11 -10.49 6.43
C ASP A 232 -17.18 -9.80 5.56
N GLU A 233 -16.77 -9.01 4.57
CA GLU A 233 -17.67 -8.37 3.61
C GLU A 233 -18.43 -9.38 2.73
N PHE A 234 -17.77 -10.48 2.29
CA PHE A 234 -18.40 -11.53 1.48
C PHE A 234 -19.44 -12.32 2.27
N ASN A 235 -19.26 -12.45 3.58
CA ASN A 235 -20.20 -13.13 4.48
C ASN A 235 -21.21 -12.17 5.13
N GLY A 236 -21.06 -10.86 4.90
CA GLY A 236 -21.92 -9.81 5.43
C GLY A 236 -23.08 -9.43 4.50
N PRO A 237 -23.79 -8.33 4.80
CA PRO A 237 -24.95 -7.86 4.03
C PRO A 237 -24.65 -7.55 2.55
N ARG A 238 -23.38 -7.35 2.18
CA ARG A 238 -22.93 -7.11 0.80
C ARG A 238 -22.50 -8.37 0.06
N GLY A 239 -22.58 -9.55 0.67
CA GLY A 239 -22.08 -10.80 0.08
C GLY A 239 -22.62 -11.10 -1.30
N ASP A 240 -23.92 -10.91 -1.52
CA ASP A 240 -24.55 -11.16 -2.82
C ASP A 240 -24.13 -10.14 -3.90
N PHE A 241 -23.85 -8.90 -3.52
CA PHE A 241 -23.26 -7.91 -4.41
C PHE A 241 -21.89 -8.37 -4.93
N TYR A 242 -21.03 -8.87 -4.05
CA TYR A 242 -19.71 -9.38 -4.43
C TYR A 242 -19.81 -10.64 -5.29
N LYS A 243 -20.68 -11.60 -4.95
CA LYS A 243 -20.93 -12.81 -5.76
C LYS A 243 -21.38 -12.44 -7.18
N ASN A 244 -22.34 -11.50 -7.30
CA ASN A 244 -22.80 -11.03 -8.60
C ASN A 244 -21.67 -10.32 -9.39
N MET A 245 -20.84 -9.54 -8.72
CA MET A 245 -19.71 -8.89 -9.37
C MET A 245 -18.71 -9.91 -9.89
N PHE A 246 -18.36 -10.95 -9.12
CA PHE A 246 -17.47 -12.02 -9.58
C PHE A 246 -18.05 -12.77 -10.76
N ALA A 247 -19.35 -13.13 -10.70
CA ALA A 247 -20.02 -13.83 -11.79
C ALA A 247 -20.03 -13.04 -13.11
N LYS A 248 -19.98 -11.70 -13.03
CA LYS A 248 -20.01 -10.80 -14.18
C LYS A 248 -18.61 -10.22 -14.54
N CYS A 249 -17.59 -10.60 -13.81
CA CYS A 249 -16.19 -10.22 -14.07
C CYS A 249 -15.53 -11.30 -14.94
N PRO A 250 -14.70 -10.94 -15.95
CA PRO A 250 -14.03 -11.92 -16.82
C PRO A 250 -13.26 -13.01 -16.08
N ALA A 251 -12.58 -12.67 -14.97
CA ALA A 251 -11.85 -13.65 -14.16
C ALA A 251 -12.74 -14.62 -13.37
N GLY A 252 -14.00 -14.27 -13.11
CA GLY A 252 -14.96 -15.11 -12.39
C GLY A 252 -14.67 -15.32 -10.90
N ARG A 253 -13.71 -14.60 -10.32
CA ARG A 253 -13.25 -14.76 -8.94
C ARG A 253 -12.59 -13.50 -8.39
N PRO A 254 -12.45 -13.37 -7.05
CA PRO A 254 -11.54 -12.39 -6.46
C PRO A 254 -10.06 -12.74 -6.74
N GLY A 255 -9.17 -11.75 -6.63
CA GLY A 255 -7.73 -11.95 -6.65
C GLY A 255 -7.17 -12.30 -5.28
N THR A 256 -5.88 -12.65 -5.22
CA THR A 256 -5.14 -12.93 -3.99
C THR A 256 -4.07 -11.89 -3.72
N ALA A 257 -3.62 -11.78 -2.47
CA ALA A 257 -2.52 -10.89 -2.10
C ALA A 257 -1.22 -11.25 -2.84
N ASP A 258 -0.98 -12.53 -3.11
CA ASP A 258 0.19 -12.99 -3.87
C ASP A 258 0.13 -12.59 -5.35
N GLU A 259 -1.06 -12.52 -5.96
CA GLU A 259 -1.21 -12.00 -7.33
C GLU A 259 -0.88 -10.50 -7.38
N VAL A 260 -1.24 -9.72 -6.35
CA VAL A 260 -0.78 -8.32 -6.23
C VAL A 260 0.73 -8.26 -6.06
N ALA A 261 1.31 -9.13 -5.25
CA ALA A 261 2.75 -9.20 -5.04
C ALA A 261 3.53 -9.57 -6.32
N ASN A 262 2.94 -10.36 -7.24
CA ASN A 262 3.55 -10.64 -8.55
C ASN A 262 3.73 -9.36 -9.40
N VAL A 263 2.71 -8.49 -9.43
CA VAL A 263 2.79 -7.19 -10.11
C VAL A 263 3.76 -6.26 -9.38
N ALA A 264 3.73 -6.25 -8.05
CA ALA A 264 4.65 -5.46 -7.24
C ALA A 264 6.11 -5.85 -7.49
N GLU A 265 6.42 -7.15 -7.65
CA GLU A 265 7.77 -7.63 -7.98
C GLU A 265 8.27 -7.06 -9.32
N LEU A 266 7.41 -7.02 -10.33
CA LEU A 266 7.75 -6.39 -11.61
C LEU A 266 8.04 -4.89 -11.42
N LEU A 267 7.15 -4.16 -10.74
CA LEU A 267 7.23 -2.70 -10.64
C LEU A 267 8.38 -2.22 -9.74
N LEU A 268 8.67 -2.95 -8.68
CA LEU A 268 9.73 -2.62 -7.70
C LEU A 268 11.09 -3.20 -8.12
N GLY A 269 11.10 -4.28 -8.88
CA GLY A 269 12.31 -5.00 -9.27
C GLY A 269 13.00 -4.42 -10.50
N GLU A 270 14.15 -5.02 -10.83
CA GLU A 270 14.99 -4.62 -11.98
C GLU A 270 14.30 -4.82 -13.33
N LYS A 271 13.42 -5.82 -13.45
CA LYS A 271 12.66 -6.05 -14.70
C LYS A 271 11.73 -4.89 -15.05
N GLY A 272 11.31 -4.10 -14.06
CA GLY A 272 10.53 -2.88 -14.23
C GLY A 272 11.36 -1.60 -14.38
N ALA A 273 12.65 -1.66 -14.68
CA ALA A 273 13.56 -0.50 -14.70
C ALA A 273 13.09 0.64 -15.62
N PHE A 274 12.32 0.36 -16.65
CA PHE A 274 11.75 1.38 -17.56
C PHE A 274 10.30 1.75 -17.22
N ILE A 275 9.76 1.30 -16.06
CA ILE A 275 8.40 1.57 -15.63
C ILE A 275 8.46 2.54 -14.44
N THR A 276 7.98 3.77 -14.65
CA THR A 276 7.82 4.78 -13.58
C THR A 276 6.63 5.69 -13.89
N GLY A 277 5.93 6.18 -12.87
CA GLY A 277 4.73 7.00 -13.02
C GLY A 277 3.52 6.26 -13.58
N SER A 278 3.57 4.93 -13.61
CA SER A 278 2.52 4.10 -14.20
C SER A 278 1.60 3.54 -13.12
N ASP A 279 0.34 3.29 -13.52
CA ASP A 279 -0.63 2.54 -12.73
C ASP A 279 -0.99 1.23 -13.42
N PHE A 280 -0.94 0.13 -12.67
CA PHE A 280 -1.31 -1.19 -13.16
C PHE A 280 -2.68 -1.59 -12.61
N LEU A 281 -3.70 -1.47 -13.45
CA LEU A 281 -5.03 -1.97 -13.15
C LEU A 281 -5.04 -3.51 -13.22
N MET A 282 -5.24 -4.17 -12.08
CA MET A 282 -5.28 -5.61 -11.96
C MET A 282 -6.54 -6.05 -11.18
N ASP A 283 -7.66 -6.16 -11.86
CA ASP A 283 -8.98 -6.31 -11.25
C ASP A 283 -9.79 -7.49 -11.82
N GLY A 284 -9.14 -8.40 -12.52
CA GLY A 284 -9.80 -9.53 -13.17
C GLY A 284 -10.78 -9.12 -14.27
N GLY A 285 -10.66 -7.89 -14.79
CA GLY A 285 -11.53 -7.34 -15.82
C GLY A 285 -12.83 -6.71 -15.29
N ALA A 286 -12.94 -6.49 -13.97
CA ALA A 286 -14.16 -5.88 -13.39
C ALA A 286 -14.41 -4.46 -13.93
N THR A 287 -13.38 -3.65 -14.11
CA THR A 287 -13.49 -2.32 -14.72
C THR A 287 -13.90 -2.39 -16.19
N ALA A 288 -13.34 -3.32 -16.95
CA ALA A 288 -13.75 -3.55 -18.34
C ALA A 288 -15.23 -3.97 -18.42
N SER A 289 -15.66 -4.87 -17.53
CA SER A 289 -17.06 -5.28 -17.43
C SER A 289 -17.99 -4.13 -17.00
N TYR A 290 -17.50 -3.22 -16.14
CA TYR A 290 -18.25 -2.04 -15.72
C TYR A 290 -18.52 -1.07 -16.87
N PHE A 291 -17.55 -0.84 -17.74
CA PHE A 291 -17.75 0.08 -18.87
C PHE A 291 -18.42 -0.59 -20.08
N TYR A 292 -18.06 -1.82 -20.39
CA TYR A 292 -18.41 -2.45 -21.67
C TYR A 292 -19.19 -3.76 -21.52
N GLY A 293 -19.31 -4.30 -20.33
CA GLY A 293 -19.88 -5.64 -20.08
C GLY A 293 -21.10 -5.64 -19.16
N PRO A 294 -21.39 -6.79 -18.54
CA PRO A 294 -22.59 -7.02 -17.74
C PRO A 294 -22.60 -6.32 -16.36
N LEU A 295 -21.48 -5.68 -15.94
CA LEU A 295 -21.46 -4.82 -14.75
C LEU A 295 -21.80 -3.35 -15.05
N ASN A 296 -22.11 -3.00 -16.31
CA ASN A 296 -22.47 -1.65 -16.68
C ASN A 296 -23.81 -1.27 -16.03
N PRO A 297 -23.87 -0.19 -15.21
CA PRO A 297 -25.09 0.22 -14.51
C PRO A 297 -26.21 0.72 -15.45
N ASN A 298 -25.88 1.01 -16.73
CA ASN A 298 -26.81 1.51 -17.73
C ASN A 298 -27.29 0.41 -18.71
N LYS A 299 -26.94 -0.86 -18.45
CA LYS A 299 -27.38 -2.07 -19.20
C LYS A 299 -28.14 -3.02 -18.24
#